data_e404e8f49992c6a4fbff2d8c6988289d
#
_entry.id   e404e8f49992c6a4fbff2d8c6988289d
#
_cell.length_a   1.000
_cell.length_b   1.000
_cell.length_c   1.000
_cell.angle_alpha   90.00
_cell.angle_beta   90.00
_cell.angle_gamma   90.00
#
_symmetry.space_group_name_H-M   'P 1'
#
loop_
_entity.id
_entity.type
_entity.pdbx_description
1 polymer ?
#
loop_
_entity_poly.entity_id
_entity_poly.type
_entity_poly.pdbx_seq_one_letter_code
_entity_poly.pdbx_strand_id
1 'polypeptide(L)'
;MHVEREYHGVPLWVLRDYLIDQGGTMISEACIGGEGWSATFREGEPFKLGMLRFTTLHVDFEGDAAMLNRVLSTFDLKMLRAGG
;
A
#
# COMPACT_ATOMS: atom_id res chain seq x y z
N MET A 1 3.11 -14.78 5.61
CA MET A 1 2.11 -14.45 4.56
C MET A 1 2.63 -13.32 3.70
N HIS A 2 2.39 -13.39 2.42
CA HIS A 2 2.81 -12.36 1.47
C HIS A 2 1.61 -12.01 0.60
N VAL A 3 1.32 -10.72 0.46
CA VAL A 3 0.19 -10.23 -0.34
C VAL A 3 0.69 -9.09 -1.22
N GLU A 4 0.36 -9.15 -2.50
CA GLU A 4 0.70 -8.11 -3.46
C GLU A 4 -0.55 -7.31 -3.81
N ARG A 5 -0.38 -5.99 -3.92
CA ARG A 5 -1.43 -5.08 -4.36
C ARG A 5 -0.86 -4.14 -5.42
N GLU A 6 -1.74 -3.69 -6.31
CA GLU A 6 -1.38 -2.72 -7.34
C GLU A 6 -2.42 -1.61 -7.34
N TYR A 7 -1.95 -0.36 -7.35
CA TYR A 7 -2.82 0.81 -7.33
C TYR A 7 -2.46 1.75 -8.47
N HIS A 8 -3.49 2.34 -9.07
CA HIS A 8 -3.34 3.31 -10.16
C HIS A 8 -3.90 4.65 -9.75
N GLY A 9 -3.10 5.71 -9.94
CA GLY A 9 -3.56 7.07 -9.66
C GLY A 9 -3.67 7.44 -8.19
N VAL A 10 -3.11 6.63 -7.30
CA VAL A 10 -3.10 6.91 -5.87
C VAL A 10 -1.71 7.40 -5.49
N PRO A 11 -1.60 8.60 -4.89
CA PRO A 11 -0.29 9.10 -4.47
C PRO A 11 0.33 8.23 -3.37
N LEU A 12 1.65 8.07 -3.43
CA LEU A 12 2.37 7.28 -2.45
C LEU A 12 2.15 7.76 -1.02
N TRP A 13 2.07 9.08 -0.81
CA TRP A 13 1.90 9.62 0.53
C TRP A 13 0.57 9.19 1.17
N VAL A 14 -0.47 8.96 0.36
CA VAL A 14 -1.76 8.47 0.87
C VAL A 14 -1.60 7.05 1.43
N LEU A 15 -0.91 6.18 0.69
CA LEU A 15 -0.65 4.82 1.14
C LEU A 15 0.19 4.81 2.42
N ARG A 16 1.22 5.66 2.47
CA ARG A 16 2.06 5.80 3.66
C ARG A 16 1.26 6.22 4.88
N ASP A 17 0.43 7.26 4.72
CA ASP A 17 -0.36 7.78 5.83
C ASP A 17 -1.30 6.72 6.40
N TYR A 18 -1.96 5.96 5.54
CA TYR A 18 -2.86 4.91 5.98
C TYR A 18 -2.14 3.82 6.76
N LEU A 19 -0.92 3.46 6.32
CA LEU A 19 -0.13 2.42 6.99
C LEU A 19 0.50 2.94 8.29
N ILE A 20 0.89 4.20 8.32
CA ILE A 20 1.38 4.83 9.55
C ILE A 20 0.25 4.87 10.59
N ASP A 21 -0.98 5.16 10.17
CA ASP A 21 -2.14 5.13 11.06
C ASP A 21 -2.40 3.73 11.64
N GLN A 22 -1.94 2.69 10.97
CA GLN A 22 -2.05 1.31 11.45
C GLN A 22 -0.91 0.91 12.40
N GLY A 23 -0.10 1.86 12.81
CA GLY A 23 1.03 1.60 13.69
C GLY A 23 2.34 1.38 12.96
N GLY A 24 2.40 1.69 11.68
CA GLY A 24 3.62 1.57 10.90
C GLY A 24 4.57 2.72 11.12
N THR A 25 5.85 2.45 10.90
CA THR A 25 6.91 3.45 10.94
C THR A 25 7.71 3.34 9.65
N MET A 26 8.13 4.47 9.10
CA MET A 26 8.97 4.46 7.91
C MET A 26 10.34 3.88 8.22
N ILE A 27 10.67 2.77 7.56
CA ILE A 27 11.99 2.15 7.64
C ILE A 27 12.91 2.78 6.59
N SER A 28 12.35 3.08 5.42
CA SER A 28 13.03 3.77 4.33
C SER A 28 11.97 4.49 3.51
N GLU A 29 12.38 5.19 2.45
CA GLU A 29 11.42 5.87 1.56
C GLU A 29 10.46 4.88 0.89
N ALA A 30 10.87 3.64 0.72
CA ALA A 30 10.11 2.61 0.02
C ALA A 30 9.54 1.53 0.93
N CYS A 31 9.70 1.66 2.25
CA CYS A 31 9.28 0.60 3.16
C CYS A 31 8.73 1.15 4.47
N ILE A 32 7.59 0.60 4.88
CA ILE A 32 6.98 0.89 6.18
C ILE A 32 6.85 -0.44 6.91
N GLY A 33 7.24 -0.45 8.18
CA GLY A 33 7.13 -1.63 9.03
C GLY A 33 6.34 -1.37 10.27
N GLY A 34 5.49 -2.31 10.64
CA GLY A 34 4.78 -2.31 11.90
C GLY A 34 5.12 -3.56 12.69
N GLU A 35 4.37 -3.80 13.75
CA GLU A 35 4.57 -4.98 14.56
C GLU A 35 4.04 -6.21 13.83
N GLY A 36 4.97 -7.08 13.41
CA GLY A 36 4.64 -8.32 12.73
C GLY A 36 4.27 -8.20 11.27
N TRP A 37 4.49 -7.03 10.64
CA TRP A 37 4.19 -6.81 9.23
C TRP A 37 5.09 -5.75 8.62
N SER A 38 5.21 -5.76 7.30
CA SER A 38 5.90 -4.71 6.55
C SER A 38 5.24 -4.52 5.19
N ALA A 39 5.43 -3.33 4.63
CA ALA A 39 4.94 -2.99 3.29
C ALA A 39 6.07 -2.33 2.52
N THR A 40 6.36 -2.85 1.34
CA THR A 40 7.39 -2.31 0.45
C THR A 40 6.72 -1.77 -0.80
N PHE A 41 7.09 -0.55 -1.19
CA PHE A 41 6.51 0.13 -2.35
C PHE A 41 7.46 0.11 -3.52
N ARG A 42 6.92 -0.12 -4.71
CA ARG A 42 7.68 -0.09 -5.95
C ARG A 42 6.84 0.58 -7.04
N GLU A 43 7.43 1.55 -7.72
CA GLU A 43 6.75 2.19 -8.85
C GLU A 43 6.83 1.27 -10.08
N GLY A 44 5.70 1.09 -10.74
CA GLY A 44 5.60 0.30 -11.95
C GLY A 44 5.44 1.18 -13.18
N GLU A 45 5.16 0.53 -14.31
CA GLU A 45 4.90 1.25 -15.55
C GLU A 45 3.57 2.02 -15.46
N PRO A 46 3.50 3.23 -16.03
CA PRO A 46 2.27 4.01 -16.01
C PRO A 46 1.10 3.24 -16.63
N PHE A 47 -0.04 3.32 -15.98
CA PHE A 47 -1.28 2.76 -16.51
C PHE A 47 -1.93 3.78 -17.43
N LYS A 48 -2.30 3.36 -18.63
CA LYS A 48 -2.91 4.24 -19.63
C LYS A 48 -4.35 3.84 -19.88
N LEU A 49 -5.23 4.83 -19.88
CA LEU A 49 -6.63 4.64 -20.23
C LEU A 49 -7.01 5.76 -21.20
N GLY A 50 -7.08 5.44 -22.50
CA GLY A 50 -7.24 6.45 -23.51
C GLY A 50 -6.05 7.41 -23.53
N MET A 51 -6.34 8.70 -23.36
CA MET A 51 -5.30 9.74 -23.29
C MET A 51 -4.83 10.01 -21.87
N LEU A 52 -5.43 9.34 -20.88
CA LEU A 52 -5.09 9.54 -19.48
C LEU A 52 -3.96 8.60 -19.07
N ARG A 53 -3.08 9.12 -18.22
CA ARG A 53 -1.97 8.36 -17.62
C ARG A 53 -2.09 8.39 -16.12
N PHE A 54 -1.90 7.23 -15.50
CA PHE A 54 -1.93 7.10 -14.05
C PHE A 54 -0.64 6.45 -13.57
N THR A 55 -0.12 6.94 -12.44
CA THR A 55 1.01 6.30 -11.78
C THR A 55 0.58 4.93 -11.28
N THR A 56 1.45 3.93 -11.45
CA THR A 56 1.22 2.59 -10.90
C THR A 56 2.15 2.38 -9.71
N LEU A 57 1.58 1.95 -8.60
CA LEU A 57 2.33 1.58 -7.41
C LEU A 57 2.05 0.13 -7.07
N HIS A 58 3.12 -0.65 -6.90
CA HIS A 58 3.05 -2.01 -6.39
C HIS A 58 3.40 -1.97 -4.91
N VAL A 59 2.60 -2.66 -4.12
CA VAL A 59 2.83 -2.77 -2.68
C VAL A 59 2.93 -4.24 -2.32
N ASP A 60 4.07 -4.62 -1.74
CA ASP A 60 4.30 -5.97 -1.26
C ASP A 60 4.17 -5.97 0.26
N PHE A 61 3.16 -6.66 0.76
CA PHE A 61 2.95 -6.83 2.19
C PHE A 61 3.50 -8.18 2.63
N GLU A 62 4.24 -8.17 3.72
CA GLU A 62 4.75 -9.40 4.33
C GLU A 62 4.56 -9.35 5.83
N GLY A 63 4.35 -10.51 6.44
CA GLY A 63 4.28 -10.59 7.88
C GLY A 63 3.53 -11.80 8.40
N ASP A 64 3.32 -11.80 9.71
CA ASP A 64 2.49 -12.78 10.39
C ASP A 64 1.05 -12.69 9.85
N ALA A 65 0.45 -13.85 9.59
CA ALA A 65 -0.87 -13.88 8.93
C ALA A 65 -1.94 -13.15 9.72
N ALA A 66 -1.98 -13.31 11.03
CA ALA A 66 -2.98 -12.65 11.87
C ALA A 66 -2.80 -11.13 11.89
N MET A 67 -1.57 -10.67 12.06
CA MET A 67 -1.26 -9.24 12.09
C MET A 67 -1.50 -8.60 10.73
N LEU A 68 -1.05 -9.25 9.67
CA LEU A 68 -1.20 -8.72 8.33
C LEU A 68 -2.67 -8.68 7.89
N ASN A 69 -3.46 -9.69 8.22
CA ASN A 69 -4.89 -9.67 7.92
C ASN A 69 -5.61 -8.52 8.61
N ARG A 70 -5.21 -8.19 9.82
CA ARG A 70 -5.78 -7.04 10.56
C ARG A 70 -5.46 -5.74 9.84
N VAL A 71 -4.20 -5.55 9.46
CA VAL A 71 -3.76 -4.33 8.76
C VAL A 71 -4.46 -4.22 7.41
N LEU A 72 -4.50 -5.30 6.63
CA LEU A 72 -5.11 -5.29 5.31
C LEU A 72 -6.62 -5.04 5.36
N SER A 73 -7.32 -5.57 6.35
CA SER A 73 -8.76 -5.33 6.49
C SER A 73 -9.07 -3.84 6.60
N THR A 74 -8.33 -3.12 7.43
CA THR A 74 -8.53 -1.68 7.59
C THR A 74 -7.99 -0.91 6.38
N PHE A 75 -6.84 -1.29 5.89
CA PHE A 75 -6.21 -0.64 4.74
C PHE A 75 -7.09 -0.73 3.49
N ASP A 76 -7.62 -1.90 3.20
CA ASP A 76 -8.48 -2.10 2.03
C ASP A 76 -9.76 -1.27 2.11
N LEU A 77 -10.34 -1.14 3.32
CA LEU A 77 -11.51 -0.27 3.51
C LEU A 77 -11.18 1.19 3.23
N LYS A 78 -10.04 1.66 3.72
CA LYS A 78 -9.61 3.05 3.47
C LYS A 78 -9.33 3.29 1.99
N MET A 79 -8.75 2.31 1.32
CA MET A 79 -8.45 2.43 -0.12
C MET A 79 -9.72 2.48 -0.96
N LEU A 80 -10.77 1.76 -0.57
CA LEU A 80 -12.06 1.84 -1.25
C LEU A 80 -12.64 3.26 -1.21
N ARG A 81 -12.47 3.95 -0.09
CA ARG A 81 -12.97 5.32 0.06
C ARG A 81 -12.11 6.34 -0.69
N ALA A 82 -10.80 6.14 -0.71
CA ALA A 82 -9.86 7.07 -1.33
C ALA A 82 -9.72 6.83 -2.84
N GLY A 83 -9.76 5.58 -3.26
CA GLY A 83 -9.56 5.20 -4.66
C GLY A 83 -10.83 5.21 -5.49
N GLY A 84 -11.93 5.45 -4.87
CA GLY A 84 -13.25 5.70 -5.45
C GLY A 84 -13.82 4.80 -6.45
#